data_fba684a00213fe13da1f414468be4210
#
_entry.id   fba684a00213fe13da1f414468be4210
#
_cell.length_a   1.000
_cell.length_b   1.000
_cell.length_c   1.000
_cell.angle_alpha   90.00
_cell.angle_beta   90.00
_cell.angle_gamma   90.00
#
_symmetry.space_group_name_H-M   'P 1'
#
loop_
_entity.id
_entity.type
_entity.pdbx_description
1 polymer ?
#
loop_
_entity_poly.entity_id
_entity_poly.type
_entity_poly.pdbx_seq_one_letter_code
_entity_poly.pdbx_strand_id
1 'polypeptide(L)'
;MKVLFAVSECVPFVKSGGLADVAGALPKELALLGIETAVMMPKYSLIAEDFRRRMVKTAECEVRVGWRRQFCGIEHLEHDGISYYFLDHEYYFNRDSLYGHYDDGERFAFFSRAVLEALYALNFDADVIHTHDWHAGMINYLLKEEYQKKPFYQRMKSVFTIHNLQFQGIFPKEAVHDLLGLDISHFTTEKLEFYGHINYPTYSNEILTPYYGERLEGVLADKKDVLTGILNGIDDELYDPLNDPHIDYHYDAVNRDGKRKNKAVIQKTFGLPVNEDIPLISMVTRLTKQKGIDLIKRVLHELFQEEDMQLLVLGTGEAEYENYFRYMEQAFPERCKAYIGFHEPLSRKIYAGSDLFLMPSKFEPCGLGQLIALRYGAVPVVRETGGLHDTVTAYQETNGEGNGFTFAHFNAHDMKYTIKRALSIYHRKEEWGSIVQKAMTHDVSWALSARQYQQLYSREIKGEAPCSRVKKALNNAF
;
A
#
# COMPACT_ATOMS: atom_id res chain seq x y z
N MET A 1 -8.76 0.68 -24.88
CA MET A 1 -7.49 1.00 -24.20
C MET A 1 -7.00 -0.24 -23.50
N LYS A 2 -5.73 -0.60 -23.73
CA LYS A 2 -5.07 -1.76 -23.11
C LYS A 2 -4.00 -1.29 -22.14
N VAL A 3 -4.08 -1.76 -20.90
CA VAL A 3 -3.14 -1.39 -19.83
C VAL A 3 -2.45 -2.63 -19.29
N LEU A 4 -1.12 -2.64 -19.34
CA LEU A 4 -0.32 -3.65 -18.66
C LEU A 4 0.15 -3.13 -17.31
N PHE A 5 -0.16 -3.84 -16.23
CA PHE A 5 0.42 -3.63 -14.92
C PHE A 5 1.71 -4.44 -14.78
N ALA A 6 2.84 -3.78 -14.57
CA ALA A 6 4.12 -4.43 -14.28
C ALA A 6 4.42 -4.26 -12.79
N VAL A 7 4.35 -5.35 -12.04
CA VAL A 7 4.39 -5.34 -10.57
C VAL A 7 5.31 -6.42 -10.02
N SER A 8 5.89 -6.18 -8.85
CA SER A 8 6.73 -7.19 -8.18
C SER A 8 5.94 -8.12 -7.27
N GLU A 9 4.73 -7.77 -6.88
CA GLU A 9 3.83 -8.59 -6.06
C GLU A 9 2.36 -8.30 -6.40
N CYS A 10 1.48 -9.26 -6.20
CA CYS A 10 0.04 -9.14 -6.48
C CYS A 10 -0.75 -10.20 -5.70
N VAL A 11 -1.82 -9.82 -5.03
CA VAL A 11 -2.79 -10.79 -4.48
C VAL A 11 -3.63 -11.37 -5.64
N PRO A 12 -4.02 -12.66 -5.56
CA PRO A 12 -3.85 -13.59 -4.43
C PRO A 12 -2.54 -14.39 -4.47
N PHE A 13 -1.61 -14.09 -5.35
CA PHE A 13 -0.42 -14.91 -5.62
C PHE A 13 0.66 -14.77 -4.56
N VAL A 14 1.15 -13.54 -4.34
CA VAL A 14 2.15 -13.22 -3.31
C VAL A 14 1.93 -11.80 -2.78
N LYS A 15 2.23 -11.60 -1.49
CA LYS A 15 2.06 -10.32 -0.80
C LYS A 15 3.14 -10.12 0.26
N SER A 16 3.78 -8.96 0.23
CA SER A 16 4.62 -8.45 1.31
C SER A 16 4.13 -7.10 1.86
N GLY A 17 3.39 -6.34 1.05
CA GLY A 17 2.91 -5.00 1.38
C GLY A 17 1.64 -4.59 0.64
N GLY A 18 1.32 -3.30 0.72
CA GLY A 18 0.12 -2.73 0.12
C GLY A 18 0.14 -2.69 -1.41
N LEU A 19 1.33 -2.80 -2.04
CA LEU A 19 1.44 -2.92 -3.49
C LEU A 19 0.64 -4.11 -4.02
N ALA A 20 0.71 -5.25 -3.33
CA ALA A 20 -0.01 -6.45 -3.75
C ALA A 20 -1.53 -6.25 -3.75
N ASP A 21 -2.06 -5.51 -2.78
CA ASP A 21 -3.50 -5.19 -2.72
C ASP A 21 -3.91 -4.30 -3.90
N VAL A 22 -3.12 -3.27 -4.21
CA VAL A 22 -3.34 -2.40 -5.37
C VAL A 22 -3.32 -3.19 -6.67
N ALA A 23 -2.30 -4.03 -6.86
CA ALA A 23 -2.11 -4.84 -8.07
C ALA A 23 -3.21 -5.89 -8.26
N GLY A 24 -3.84 -6.35 -7.18
CA GLY A 24 -4.95 -7.30 -7.23
C GLY A 24 -6.33 -6.66 -7.42
N ALA A 25 -6.51 -5.40 -6.99
CA ALA A 25 -7.82 -4.74 -7.01
C ALA A 25 -7.99 -3.76 -8.19
N LEU A 26 -7.03 -2.85 -8.41
CA LEU A 26 -7.15 -1.81 -9.43
C LEU A 26 -7.37 -2.35 -10.87
N PRO A 27 -6.68 -3.42 -11.33
CA PRO A 27 -6.95 -3.97 -12.66
C PRO A 27 -8.41 -4.43 -12.83
N LYS A 28 -9.03 -5.03 -11.80
CA LYS A 28 -10.42 -5.48 -11.82
C LYS A 28 -11.38 -4.30 -11.98
N GLU A 29 -11.19 -3.24 -11.19
CA GLU A 29 -12.00 -2.03 -11.27
C GLU A 29 -11.89 -1.31 -12.62
N LEU A 30 -10.69 -1.27 -13.19
CA LEU A 30 -10.48 -0.71 -14.53
C LEU A 30 -11.15 -1.57 -15.61
N ALA A 31 -11.16 -2.89 -15.46
CA ALA A 31 -11.89 -3.79 -16.36
C ALA A 31 -13.39 -3.51 -16.34
N LEU A 32 -13.99 -3.22 -15.15
CA LEU A 32 -15.40 -2.80 -15.03
C LEU A 32 -15.66 -1.47 -15.76
N LEU A 33 -14.65 -0.62 -15.92
CA LEU A 33 -14.74 0.62 -16.71
C LEU A 33 -14.48 0.41 -18.22
N GLY A 34 -14.38 -0.85 -18.69
CA GLY A 34 -14.17 -1.20 -20.09
C GLY A 34 -12.71 -1.07 -20.57
N ILE A 35 -11.75 -1.07 -19.65
CA ILE A 35 -10.32 -1.07 -19.97
C ILE A 35 -9.83 -2.52 -19.99
N GLU A 36 -9.20 -2.95 -21.08
CA GLU A 36 -8.54 -4.24 -21.15
C GLU A 36 -7.27 -4.20 -20.29
N THR A 37 -7.24 -4.97 -19.21
CA THR A 37 -6.14 -4.97 -18.24
C THR A 37 -5.47 -6.33 -18.19
N ALA A 38 -4.14 -6.32 -18.06
CA ALA A 38 -3.34 -7.48 -17.75
C ALA A 38 -2.30 -7.15 -16.67
N VAL A 39 -1.89 -8.16 -15.91
CA VAL A 39 -0.86 -8.03 -14.89
C VAL A 39 0.33 -8.92 -15.25
N MET A 40 1.53 -8.38 -15.19
CA MET A 40 2.77 -9.12 -15.42
C MET A 40 3.68 -9.02 -14.21
N MET A 41 4.11 -10.17 -13.69
CA MET A 41 4.89 -10.26 -12.47
C MET A 41 5.91 -11.40 -12.52
N PRO A 42 6.94 -11.42 -11.64
CA PRO A 42 7.82 -12.56 -11.53
C PRO A 42 7.09 -13.83 -11.06
N LYS A 43 7.49 -14.98 -11.58
CA LYS A 43 7.00 -16.30 -11.11
C LYS A 43 7.80 -16.74 -9.88
N TYR A 44 7.39 -16.29 -8.71
CA TYR A 44 8.04 -16.70 -7.48
C TYR A 44 7.68 -18.13 -7.06
N SER A 45 8.62 -18.84 -6.45
CA SER A 45 8.36 -20.15 -5.82
C SER A 45 7.37 -20.07 -4.66
N LEU A 46 7.21 -18.90 -4.07
CA LEU A 46 6.26 -18.62 -2.98
C LEU A 46 4.79 -18.58 -3.43
N ILE A 47 4.52 -18.53 -4.73
CA ILE A 47 3.15 -18.64 -5.26
C ILE A 47 2.61 -20.05 -4.91
N ALA A 48 1.41 -20.10 -4.33
CA ALA A 48 0.78 -21.34 -3.94
C ALA A 48 0.71 -22.35 -5.10
N GLU A 49 0.94 -23.63 -4.80
CA GLU A 49 1.07 -24.67 -5.82
C GLU A 49 -0.18 -24.82 -6.69
N ASP A 50 -1.37 -24.60 -6.12
CA ASP A 50 -2.63 -24.67 -6.86
C ASP A 50 -2.71 -23.63 -7.98
N PHE A 51 -2.16 -22.44 -7.78
CA PHE A 51 -2.03 -21.45 -8.84
C PHE A 51 -0.97 -21.88 -9.86
N ARG A 52 0.21 -22.30 -9.41
CA ARG A 52 1.31 -22.71 -10.30
C ARG A 52 0.93 -23.84 -11.24
N ARG A 53 0.14 -24.81 -10.78
CA ARG A 53 -0.36 -25.93 -11.61
C ARG A 53 -1.35 -25.51 -12.69
N ARG A 54 -2.01 -24.37 -12.52
CA ARG A 54 -2.97 -23.81 -13.48
C ARG A 54 -2.32 -22.89 -14.50
N MET A 55 -1.06 -22.49 -14.27
CA MET A 55 -0.31 -21.67 -15.22
C MET A 55 0.02 -22.47 -16.47
N VAL A 56 -0.17 -21.84 -17.63
CA VAL A 56 0.11 -22.45 -18.93
C VAL A 56 1.21 -21.67 -19.61
N LYS A 57 2.29 -22.37 -20.02
CA LYS A 57 3.37 -21.74 -20.81
C LYS A 57 2.81 -21.27 -22.14
N THR A 58 2.91 -19.96 -22.41
CA THR A 58 2.36 -19.29 -23.61
C THR A 58 3.44 -18.85 -24.59
N ALA A 59 4.60 -18.43 -24.06
CA ALA A 59 5.71 -17.95 -24.86
C ALA A 59 7.04 -18.09 -24.11
N GLU A 60 8.11 -17.72 -24.77
CA GLU A 60 9.44 -17.58 -24.19
C GLU A 60 10.20 -16.48 -24.91
N CYS A 61 11.17 -15.87 -24.25
CA CYS A 61 12.03 -14.87 -24.85
C CYS A 61 13.44 -14.91 -24.25
N GLU A 62 14.37 -14.28 -24.92
CA GLU A 62 15.73 -14.04 -24.43
C GLU A 62 15.81 -12.63 -23.86
N VAL A 63 16.34 -12.50 -22.65
CA VAL A 63 16.46 -11.24 -21.92
C VAL A 63 17.93 -10.90 -21.70
N ARG A 64 18.34 -9.71 -22.13
CA ARG A 64 19.68 -9.22 -21.91
C ARG A 64 19.83 -8.58 -20.53
N VAL A 65 20.80 -9.06 -19.74
CA VAL A 65 21.20 -8.46 -18.46
C VAL A 65 22.69 -8.12 -18.50
N GLY A 66 23.00 -6.85 -18.73
CA GLY A 66 24.35 -6.43 -19.04
C GLY A 66 24.86 -7.12 -20.32
N TRP A 67 25.95 -7.89 -20.19
CA TRP A 67 26.53 -8.72 -21.26
C TRP A 67 25.93 -10.12 -21.34
N ARG A 68 25.17 -10.54 -20.31
CA ARG A 68 24.54 -11.87 -20.23
C ARG A 68 23.25 -11.94 -21.04
N ARG A 69 22.95 -13.12 -21.55
CA ARG A 69 21.67 -13.46 -22.16
C ARG A 69 21.00 -14.53 -21.32
N GLN A 70 19.81 -14.24 -20.87
CA GLN A 70 19.04 -15.08 -19.96
C GLN A 70 17.76 -15.54 -20.63
N PHE A 71 17.38 -16.79 -20.40
CA PHE A 71 16.09 -17.33 -20.81
C PHE A 71 14.98 -16.76 -19.93
N CYS A 72 13.81 -16.50 -20.49
CA CYS A 72 12.60 -16.13 -19.76
C CYS A 72 11.42 -16.93 -20.30
N GLY A 73 10.85 -17.82 -19.49
CA GLY A 73 9.55 -18.41 -19.77
C GLY A 73 8.43 -17.45 -19.45
N ILE A 74 7.34 -17.49 -20.22
CA ILE A 74 6.14 -16.70 -20.00
C ILE A 74 4.97 -17.63 -19.80
N GLU A 75 4.41 -17.65 -18.60
CA GLU A 75 3.24 -18.45 -18.26
C GLU A 75 2.02 -17.56 -18.05
N HIS A 76 0.86 -18.03 -18.42
CA HIS A 76 -0.41 -17.32 -18.36
C HIS A 76 -1.40 -18.02 -17.44
N LEU A 77 -2.16 -17.24 -16.69
CA LEU A 77 -3.30 -17.68 -15.90
C LEU A 77 -4.42 -16.65 -15.98
N GLU A 78 -5.61 -17.08 -16.34
CA GLU A 78 -6.82 -16.27 -16.19
C GLU A 78 -7.38 -16.47 -14.78
N HIS A 79 -7.60 -15.36 -14.07
CA HIS A 79 -8.16 -15.39 -12.72
C HIS A 79 -9.03 -14.14 -12.47
N ASP A 80 -10.26 -14.33 -12.03
CA ASP A 80 -11.25 -13.26 -11.78
C ASP A 80 -11.42 -12.31 -12.97
N GLY A 81 -11.39 -12.84 -14.20
CA GLY A 81 -11.55 -12.06 -15.43
C GLY A 81 -10.34 -11.20 -15.81
N ILE A 82 -9.20 -11.37 -15.15
CA ILE A 82 -7.95 -10.67 -15.46
C ILE A 82 -6.91 -11.67 -15.95
N SER A 83 -6.18 -11.28 -17.00
CA SER A 83 -5.05 -12.04 -17.53
C SER A 83 -3.79 -11.74 -16.74
N TYR A 84 -3.19 -12.79 -16.16
CA TYR A 84 -1.93 -12.72 -15.42
C TYR A 84 -0.83 -13.42 -16.22
N TYR A 85 0.29 -12.73 -16.39
CA TYR A 85 1.50 -13.28 -17.01
C TYR A 85 2.61 -13.37 -15.98
N PHE A 86 3.22 -14.56 -15.87
CA PHE A 86 4.29 -14.86 -14.92
C PHE A 86 5.60 -15.05 -15.67
N LEU A 87 6.59 -14.23 -15.35
CA LEU A 87 7.92 -14.31 -15.94
C LEU A 87 8.77 -15.31 -15.17
N ASP A 88 9.04 -16.44 -15.81
CA ASP A 88 9.68 -17.59 -15.21
C ASP A 88 11.19 -17.57 -15.43
N HIS A 89 11.94 -17.50 -14.32
CA HIS A 89 13.38 -17.65 -14.27
C HIS A 89 13.79 -18.17 -12.87
N GLU A 90 14.05 -19.47 -12.78
CA GLU A 90 14.27 -20.12 -11.48
C GLU A 90 15.41 -19.50 -10.68
N TYR A 91 16.55 -19.20 -11.30
CA TYR A 91 17.69 -18.62 -10.58
C TYR A 91 17.35 -17.30 -9.89
N TYR A 92 16.51 -16.44 -10.49
CA TYR A 92 16.15 -15.15 -9.91
C TYR A 92 14.95 -15.21 -8.96
N PHE A 93 13.98 -16.10 -9.21
CA PHE A 93 12.68 -16.04 -8.52
C PHE A 93 12.32 -17.26 -7.68
N ASN A 94 13.14 -18.33 -7.72
CA ASN A 94 13.02 -19.44 -6.79
C ASN A 94 13.80 -19.12 -5.50
N ARG A 95 13.22 -18.31 -4.63
CA ARG A 95 13.80 -17.80 -3.39
C ARG A 95 12.79 -17.92 -2.24
N ASP A 96 13.29 -17.85 -1.02
CA ASP A 96 12.53 -17.93 0.25
C ASP A 96 11.86 -16.60 0.64
N SER A 97 12.20 -15.50 -0.04
CA SER A 97 11.59 -14.19 0.14
C SER A 97 11.49 -13.44 -1.20
N LEU A 98 10.59 -12.43 -1.26
CA LEU A 98 10.41 -11.62 -2.46
C LEU A 98 11.60 -10.67 -2.69
N TYR A 99 12.12 -10.10 -1.63
CA TYR A 99 13.11 -9.02 -1.61
C TYR A 99 14.17 -9.26 -0.55
N GLY A 100 15.23 -8.43 -0.57
CA GLY A 100 16.29 -8.44 0.42
C GLY A 100 17.47 -9.37 0.06
N HIS A 101 17.57 -9.77 -1.21
CA HIS A 101 18.70 -10.56 -1.70
C HIS A 101 19.80 -9.65 -2.21
N TYR A 102 21.05 -10.11 -2.08
CA TYR A 102 22.24 -9.36 -2.51
C TYR A 102 22.24 -9.02 -4.02
N ASP A 103 21.51 -9.81 -4.81
CA ASP A 103 21.38 -9.69 -6.26
C ASP A 103 20.05 -9.04 -6.72
N ASP A 104 19.35 -8.35 -5.83
CA ASP A 104 18.08 -7.70 -6.18
C ASP A 104 18.21 -6.71 -7.35
N GLY A 105 19.33 -6.01 -7.46
CA GLY A 105 19.59 -5.14 -8.62
C GLY A 105 19.59 -5.90 -9.95
N GLU A 106 20.18 -7.08 -10.00
CA GLU A 106 20.20 -7.95 -11.19
C GLU A 106 18.82 -8.57 -11.45
N ARG A 107 18.16 -9.07 -10.40
CA ARG A 107 16.81 -9.66 -10.46
C ARG A 107 15.80 -8.71 -11.08
N PHE A 108 15.79 -7.44 -10.64
CA PHE A 108 14.84 -6.44 -11.13
C PHE A 108 15.29 -5.71 -12.38
N ALA A 109 16.60 -5.71 -12.71
CA ALA A 109 17.06 -5.38 -14.06
C ALA A 109 16.59 -6.42 -15.09
N PHE A 110 16.71 -7.74 -14.74
CA PHE A 110 16.13 -8.81 -15.55
C PHE A 110 14.63 -8.64 -15.71
N PHE A 111 13.88 -8.47 -14.61
CA PHE A 111 12.42 -8.28 -14.64
C PHE A 111 12.01 -7.13 -15.54
N SER A 112 12.68 -5.98 -15.42
CA SER A 112 12.35 -4.80 -16.21
C SER A 112 12.51 -5.03 -17.72
N ARG A 113 13.57 -5.71 -18.13
CA ARG A 113 13.75 -6.07 -19.53
C ARG A 113 12.83 -7.19 -19.98
N ALA A 114 12.63 -8.19 -19.12
CA ALA A 114 11.76 -9.33 -19.39
C ALA A 114 10.32 -8.89 -19.67
N VAL A 115 9.78 -7.90 -18.95
CA VAL A 115 8.47 -7.29 -19.24
C VAL A 115 8.42 -6.76 -20.67
N LEU A 116 9.43 -6.00 -21.09
CA LEU A 116 9.45 -5.41 -22.44
C LEU A 116 9.60 -6.49 -23.52
N GLU A 117 10.49 -7.45 -23.36
CA GLU A 117 10.64 -8.55 -24.32
C GLU A 117 9.40 -9.47 -24.37
N ALA A 118 8.74 -9.69 -23.22
CA ALA A 118 7.51 -10.47 -23.14
C ALA A 118 6.35 -9.82 -23.88
N LEU A 119 6.20 -8.49 -23.84
CA LEU A 119 5.20 -7.76 -24.64
C LEU A 119 5.34 -8.08 -26.12
N TYR A 120 6.57 -8.10 -26.62
CA TYR A 120 6.84 -8.44 -28.03
C TYR A 120 6.56 -9.92 -28.32
N ALA A 121 7.03 -10.83 -27.47
CA ALA A 121 6.83 -12.27 -27.64
C ALA A 121 5.34 -12.68 -27.59
N LEU A 122 4.54 -11.98 -26.80
CA LEU A 122 3.08 -12.16 -26.68
C LEU A 122 2.29 -11.39 -27.75
N ASN A 123 2.94 -10.53 -28.54
CA ASN A 123 2.28 -9.55 -29.42
C ASN A 123 1.22 -8.73 -28.67
N PHE A 124 1.52 -8.36 -27.41
CA PHE A 124 0.64 -7.57 -26.54
C PHE A 124 0.94 -6.07 -26.74
N ASP A 125 0.15 -5.42 -27.57
CA ASP A 125 0.29 -4.01 -27.96
C ASP A 125 -0.38 -3.09 -26.89
N ALA A 126 0.24 -2.95 -25.74
CA ALA A 126 -0.26 -2.10 -24.66
C ALA A 126 -0.32 -0.62 -25.11
N ASP A 127 -1.43 0.07 -24.81
CA ASP A 127 -1.48 1.54 -24.88
C ASP A 127 -0.68 2.18 -23.76
N VAL A 128 -0.77 1.59 -22.53
CA VAL A 128 -0.08 2.06 -21.34
C VAL A 128 0.58 0.89 -20.61
N ILE A 129 1.83 1.06 -20.22
CA ILE A 129 2.53 0.21 -19.27
C ILE A 129 2.52 0.94 -17.94
N HIS A 130 1.79 0.41 -16.95
CA HIS A 130 1.72 0.96 -15.60
C HIS A 130 2.67 0.20 -14.69
N THR A 131 3.72 0.85 -14.27
CA THR A 131 4.80 0.28 -13.46
C THR A 131 4.71 0.75 -12.02
N HIS A 132 5.09 -0.13 -11.08
CA HIS A 132 4.90 0.12 -9.66
C HIS A 132 6.20 -0.09 -8.89
N ASP A 133 6.58 0.92 -8.10
CA ASP A 133 7.78 0.98 -7.26
C ASP A 133 9.10 0.71 -8.00
N TRP A 134 10.21 0.78 -7.29
CA TRP A 134 11.54 0.68 -7.87
C TRP A 134 11.81 -0.62 -8.63
N HIS A 135 11.14 -1.71 -8.25
CA HIS A 135 11.30 -3.02 -8.87
C HIS A 135 10.92 -3.03 -10.37
N ALA A 136 9.97 -2.18 -10.74
CA ALA A 136 9.51 -2.01 -12.12
C ALA A 136 9.94 -0.65 -12.73
N GLY A 137 10.60 0.20 -11.97
CA GLY A 137 10.92 1.58 -12.37
C GLY A 137 11.76 1.67 -13.65
N MET A 138 12.72 0.76 -13.83
CA MET A 138 13.57 0.75 -15.01
C MET A 138 12.85 0.44 -16.32
N ILE A 139 11.64 -0.15 -16.28
CA ILE A 139 10.82 -0.37 -17.49
C ILE A 139 10.58 0.95 -18.21
N ASN A 140 10.23 2.01 -17.48
CA ASN A 140 9.92 3.34 -18.05
C ASN A 140 11.15 3.94 -18.75
N TYR A 141 12.29 3.84 -18.10
CA TYR A 141 13.56 4.33 -18.63
C TYR A 141 13.98 3.57 -19.88
N LEU A 142 13.99 2.25 -19.82
CA LEU A 142 14.35 1.38 -20.94
C LEU A 142 13.36 1.55 -22.11
N LEU A 143 12.06 1.64 -21.83
CA LEU A 143 11.04 1.89 -22.86
C LEU A 143 11.40 3.15 -23.65
N LYS A 144 11.65 4.26 -22.98
CA LYS A 144 11.95 5.56 -23.59
C LYS A 144 13.28 5.59 -24.32
N GLU A 145 14.36 5.15 -23.68
CA GLU A 145 15.72 5.32 -24.21
C GLU A 145 16.11 4.27 -25.26
N GLU A 146 15.53 3.07 -25.18
CA GLU A 146 15.94 1.95 -26.03
C GLU A 146 14.80 1.38 -26.88
N TYR A 147 13.66 1.00 -26.27
CA TYR A 147 12.64 0.21 -26.93
C TYR A 147 11.74 1.04 -27.86
N GLN A 148 11.40 2.28 -27.54
CA GLN A 148 10.58 3.14 -28.43
C GLN A 148 11.24 3.45 -29.78
N LYS A 149 12.52 3.13 -29.96
CA LYS A 149 13.20 3.14 -31.27
C LYS A 149 12.68 2.03 -32.19
N LYS A 150 12.05 0.99 -31.67
CA LYS A 150 11.48 -0.13 -32.40
C LYS A 150 9.99 0.15 -32.69
N PRO A 151 9.47 -0.13 -33.91
CA PRO A 151 8.08 0.22 -34.28
C PRO A 151 7.00 -0.29 -33.35
N PHE A 152 7.17 -1.50 -32.78
CA PHE A 152 6.21 -2.13 -31.89
C PHE A 152 5.92 -1.29 -30.64
N TYR A 153 6.93 -0.60 -30.09
CA TYR A 153 6.80 0.13 -28.81
C TYR A 153 6.53 1.64 -28.96
N GLN A 154 6.52 2.17 -30.20
CA GLN A 154 6.48 3.63 -30.43
C GLN A 154 5.27 4.32 -29.85
N ARG A 155 4.12 3.64 -29.78
CA ARG A 155 2.86 4.20 -29.28
C ARG A 155 2.65 3.98 -27.78
N MET A 156 3.41 3.07 -27.19
CA MET A 156 3.26 2.72 -25.77
C MET A 156 3.63 3.91 -24.88
N LYS A 157 2.76 4.24 -23.95
CA LYS A 157 3.01 5.21 -22.89
C LYS A 157 3.36 4.48 -21.60
N SER A 158 3.98 5.18 -20.67
CA SER A 158 4.24 4.62 -19.35
C SER A 158 3.73 5.54 -18.25
N VAL A 159 3.13 4.94 -17.24
CA VAL A 159 2.75 5.56 -15.98
C VAL A 159 3.51 4.85 -14.86
N PHE A 160 4.02 5.61 -13.92
CA PHE A 160 4.78 5.09 -12.81
C PHE A 160 4.13 5.46 -11.48
N THR A 161 3.78 4.47 -10.66
CA THR A 161 3.23 4.70 -9.32
C THR A 161 4.24 4.35 -8.24
N ILE A 162 4.39 5.26 -7.29
CA ILE A 162 5.18 5.06 -6.07
C ILE A 162 4.24 4.78 -4.92
N HIS A 163 4.45 3.63 -4.27
CA HIS A 163 3.72 3.28 -3.06
C HIS A 163 4.50 3.65 -1.81
N ASN A 164 5.83 3.58 -1.85
CA ASN A 164 6.66 3.95 -0.71
C ASN A 164 8.05 4.43 -1.15
N LEU A 165 8.30 5.73 -1.01
CA LEU A 165 9.56 6.37 -1.39
C LEU A 165 10.76 5.97 -0.53
N GLN A 166 10.54 5.45 0.67
CA GLN A 166 11.62 4.96 1.53
C GLN A 166 12.40 3.81 0.89
N PHE A 167 11.72 3.00 0.06
CA PHE A 167 12.34 1.89 -0.64
C PHE A 167 12.71 2.31 -2.06
N GLN A 168 14.01 2.53 -2.27
CA GLN A 168 14.58 2.94 -3.54
C GLN A 168 15.54 1.85 -4.02
N GLY A 169 15.55 1.59 -5.30
CA GLY A 169 16.52 0.70 -5.94
C GLY A 169 17.85 1.45 -6.19
N ILE A 170 18.64 1.65 -5.14
CA ILE A 170 19.94 2.35 -5.24
C ILE A 170 21.05 1.31 -5.40
N PHE A 171 21.77 1.39 -6.52
CA PHE A 171 22.83 0.46 -6.85
C PHE A 171 24.12 1.21 -7.29
N PRO A 172 25.29 0.56 -7.21
CA PRO A 172 26.55 1.16 -7.70
C PRO A 172 26.46 1.57 -9.18
N LYS A 173 27.22 2.58 -9.58
CA LYS A 173 27.23 3.09 -10.97
C LYS A 173 27.54 2.03 -12.03
N GLU A 174 28.31 1.00 -11.66
CA GLU A 174 28.65 -0.14 -12.51
C GLU A 174 27.40 -0.90 -13.01
N ALA A 175 26.30 -0.84 -12.27
CA ALA A 175 25.02 -1.46 -12.64
C ALA A 175 24.46 -0.90 -13.96
N VAL A 176 24.83 0.32 -14.36
CA VAL A 176 24.45 0.90 -15.69
C VAL A 176 24.89 -0.05 -16.80
N HIS A 177 26.13 -0.51 -16.78
CA HIS A 177 26.69 -1.39 -17.78
C HIS A 177 26.41 -2.87 -17.43
N ASP A 178 26.72 -3.28 -16.20
CA ASP A 178 26.78 -4.70 -15.83
C ASP A 178 25.40 -5.35 -15.66
N LEU A 179 24.39 -4.56 -15.31
CA LEU A 179 23.03 -5.04 -15.13
C LEU A 179 22.07 -4.52 -16.21
N LEU A 180 22.07 -3.22 -16.47
CA LEU A 180 21.16 -2.62 -17.45
C LEU A 180 21.67 -2.74 -18.90
N GLY A 181 22.96 -3.00 -19.10
CA GLY A 181 23.56 -3.11 -20.44
C GLY A 181 23.54 -1.80 -21.21
N LEU A 182 23.51 -0.67 -20.50
CA LEU A 182 23.51 0.67 -21.08
C LEU A 182 24.95 1.24 -21.12
N ASP A 183 25.19 2.20 -22.01
CA ASP A 183 26.43 2.93 -22.06
C ASP A 183 26.57 3.87 -20.84
N ILE A 184 27.79 4.11 -20.39
CA ILE A 184 28.06 4.97 -19.23
C ILE A 184 27.57 6.43 -19.43
N SER A 185 27.34 6.88 -20.67
CA SER A 185 26.74 8.17 -20.95
C SER A 185 25.30 8.33 -20.43
N HIS A 186 24.68 7.23 -19.98
CA HIS A 186 23.40 7.25 -19.24
C HIS A 186 23.59 7.60 -17.75
N PHE A 187 24.82 7.63 -17.24
CA PHE A 187 25.13 8.01 -15.86
C PHE A 187 25.32 9.52 -15.75
N THR A 188 24.25 10.26 -15.80
CA THR A 188 24.20 11.72 -15.63
C THR A 188 23.09 12.11 -14.67
N THR A 189 23.17 13.29 -14.07
CA THR A 189 22.17 13.82 -13.13
C THR A 189 20.79 14.00 -13.73
N GLU A 190 20.71 14.21 -15.08
CA GLU A 190 19.43 14.28 -15.78
C GLU A 190 18.84 12.90 -16.08
N LYS A 191 19.57 11.81 -15.85
CA LYS A 191 19.18 10.44 -16.21
C LYS A 191 19.17 9.51 -14.99
N LEU A 192 20.26 8.78 -14.75
CA LEU A 192 20.32 7.70 -13.77
C LEU A 192 21.22 8.00 -12.56
N GLU A 193 22.05 9.03 -12.60
CA GLU A 193 22.94 9.36 -11.50
C GLU A 193 22.20 9.90 -10.29
N PHE A 194 22.52 9.39 -9.11
CA PHE A 194 21.98 9.79 -7.83
C PHE A 194 23.06 9.67 -6.74
N TYR A 195 23.67 10.80 -6.38
CA TYR A 195 24.73 10.86 -5.35
C TYR A 195 25.86 9.82 -5.54
N GLY A 196 26.31 9.66 -6.78
CA GLY A 196 27.37 8.70 -7.14
C GLY A 196 26.90 7.26 -7.36
N HIS A 197 25.61 6.99 -7.26
CA HIS A 197 24.92 5.73 -7.50
C HIS A 197 23.92 5.86 -8.63
N ILE A 198 23.28 4.77 -9.02
CA ILE A 198 22.04 4.83 -9.83
C ILE A 198 20.83 4.63 -8.93
N ASN A 199 19.73 5.27 -9.27
CA ASN A 199 18.45 5.09 -8.61
C ASN A 199 17.37 4.68 -9.62
N TYR A 200 16.61 3.65 -9.32
CA TYR A 200 15.45 3.21 -10.09
C TYR A 200 14.28 4.13 -9.72
N PRO A 201 13.84 5.03 -10.64
CA PRO A 201 13.20 6.32 -10.31
C PRO A 201 11.83 6.26 -9.66
N THR A 202 11.51 7.32 -8.91
CA THR A 202 10.33 7.49 -8.05
C THR A 202 9.69 8.89 -8.15
N TYR A 203 8.34 9.06 -7.94
CA TYR A 203 7.62 10.34 -8.03
C TYR A 203 6.36 10.44 -7.13
N SER A 204 6.11 11.58 -6.36
CA SER A 204 4.82 12.00 -5.72
C SER A 204 4.89 13.32 -4.88
N ASN A 205 3.75 13.93 -4.42
CA ASN A 205 3.66 15.34 -4.00
C ASN A 205 4.16 15.73 -2.59
N GLU A 206 3.92 14.98 -1.52
CA GLU A 206 4.45 15.31 -0.16
C GLU A 206 5.97 15.22 -0.11
N ILE A 207 6.54 14.47 -0.97
CA ILE A 207 7.96 14.22 -1.14
C ILE A 207 8.72 15.39 -1.80
N LEU A 208 8.04 16.49 -2.11
CA LEU A 208 8.67 17.73 -2.58
C LEU A 208 9.41 18.49 -1.47
N THR A 209 9.35 18.00 -0.23
CA THR A 209 10.04 18.62 0.92
C THR A 209 11.15 17.72 1.46
N PRO A 210 12.25 18.26 2.02
CA PRO A 210 13.34 17.46 2.57
C PRO A 210 12.92 16.47 3.66
N TYR A 211 11.81 16.74 4.34
CA TYR A 211 11.33 15.86 5.43
C TYR A 211 10.76 14.54 4.93
N TYR A 212 10.15 14.51 3.73
CA TYR A 212 9.51 13.33 3.15
C TYR A 212 10.16 12.88 1.83
N GLY A 213 11.05 13.70 1.27
CA GLY A 213 11.60 13.51 -0.08
C GLY A 213 12.67 12.45 -0.21
N GLU A 214 13.16 11.89 0.92
CA GLU A 214 14.20 10.84 0.95
C GLU A 214 15.39 11.15 0.00
N ARG A 215 15.77 12.43 -0.09
CA ARG A 215 16.78 13.04 -0.97
C ARG A 215 16.38 13.17 -2.45
N LEU A 216 15.11 12.91 -2.79
CA LEU A 216 14.58 13.06 -4.14
C LEU A 216 13.77 14.36 -4.31
N GLU A 217 13.61 15.17 -3.28
CA GLU A 217 12.78 16.39 -3.27
C GLU A 217 13.11 17.34 -4.43
N GLY A 218 14.38 17.47 -4.78
CA GLY A 218 14.81 18.32 -5.92
C GLY A 218 14.33 17.78 -7.26
N VAL A 219 14.56 16.49 -7.52
CA VAL A 219 14.13 15.82 -8.76
C VAL A 219 12.60 15.84 -8.89
N LEU A 220 11.91 15.67 -7.77
CA LEU A 220 10.45 15.64 -7.73
C LEU A 220 9.86 17.05 -7.92
N ALA A 221 10.49 18.08 -7.35
CA ALA A 221 10.10 19.47 -7.58
C ALA A 221 10.17 19.86 -9.06
N ASP A 222 11.18 19.37 -9.79
CA ASP A 222 11.31 19.59 -11.23
C ASP A 222 10.19 18.87 -12.03
N LYS A 223 9.58 17.84 -11.47
CA LYS A 223 8.51 17.04 -12.11
C LYS A 223 7.11 17.35 -11.57
N LYS A 224 6.95 18.34 -10.69
CA LYS A 224 5.67 18.66 -10.03
C LYS A 224 4.48 18.81 -10.98
N ASP A 225 4.70 19.24 -12.22
CA ASP A 225 3.64 19.49 -13.20
C ASP A 225 3.09 18.17 -13.81
N VAL A 226 3.81 17.05 -13.68
CA VAL A 226 3.38 15.72 -14.16
C VAL A 226 3.02 14.77 -13.01
N LEU A 227 3.14 15.22 -11.76
CA LEU A 227 2.76 14.43 -10.58
C LEU A 227 1.24 14.48 -10.37
N THR A 228 0.68 13.34 -9.99
CA THR A 228 -0.73 13.21 -9.65
C THR A 228 -0.86 12.31 -8.41
N GLY A 229 -1.45 12.83 -7.34
CA GLY A 229 -1.82 12.02 -6.17
C GLY A 229 -3.15 11.31 -6.43
N ILE A 230 -3.16 10.00 -6.31
CA ILE A 230 -4.37 9.17 -6.36
C ILE A 230 -4.37 8.28 -5.12
N LEU A 231 -5.41 8.42 -4.30
CA LEU A 231 -5.57 7.59 -3.11
C LEU A 231 -5.89 6.16 -3.50
N ASN A 232 -5.36 5.20 -2.75
CA ASN A 232 -5.79 3.81 -2.90
C ASN A 232 -7.20 3.64 -2.32
N GLY A 233 -7.96 2.72 -2.90
CA GLY A 233 -9.16 2.18 -2.29
C GLY A 233 -8.87 0.88 -1.52
N ILE A 234 -9.93 0.27 -1.02
CA ILE A 234 -9.93 -1.12 -0.57
C ILE A 234 -10.89 -1.93 -1.44
N ASP A 235 -10.67 -3.24 -1.48
CA ASP A 235 -11.61 -4.18 -2.05
C ASP A 235 -12.82 -4.28 -1.11
N ASP A 236 -13.92 -3.63 -1.47
CA ASP A 236 -15.12 -3.49 -0.64
C ASP A 236 -16.01 -4.75 -0.64
N GLU A 237 -15.78 -5.70 -1.54
CA GLU A 237 -16.36 -7.06 -1.45
C GLU A 237 -15.59 -7.90 -0.43
N LEU A 238 -14.25 -7.83 -0.49
CA LEU A 238 -13.38 -8.55 0.43
C LEU A 238 -13.47 -8.01 1.87
N TYR A 239 -13.58 -6.68 2.03
CA TYR A 239 -13.65 -5.97 3.33
C TYR A 239 -15.09 -5.49 3.61
N ASP A 240 -16.05 -6.43 3.60
CA ASP A 240 -17.44 -6.12 3.89
C ASP A 240 -17.92 -6.78 5.19
N PRO A 241 -18.14 -6.02 6.28
CA PRO A 241 -18.59 -6.61 7.55
C PRO A 241 -19.97 -7.29 7.48
N LEU A 242 -20.73 -7.06 6.39
CA LEU A 242 -22.00 -7.76 6.18
C LEU A 242 -21.79 -9.20 5.67
N ASN A 243 -20.71 -9.44 4.90
CA ASN A 243 -20.47 -10.71 4.21
C ASN A 243 -19.10 -11.35 4.54
N ASP A 244 -18.25 -10.74 5.37
CA ASP A 244 -16.92 -11.27 5.68
C ASP A 244 -17.01 -12.62 6.42
N PRO A 245 -16.50 -13.72 5.83
CA PRO A 245 -16.58 -15.05 6.43
C PRO A 245 -15.67 -15.23 7.67
N HIS A 246 -14.77 -14.28 7.93
CA HIS A 246 -13.82 -14.36 9.05
C HIS A 246 -14.35 -13.77 10.35
N ILE A 247 -15.46 -13.00 10.33
CA ILE A 247 -16.06 -12.43 11.54
C ILE A 247 -17.20 -13.30 12.07
N ASP A 248 -17.42 -13.27 13.36
CA ASP A 248 -18.38 -14.17 14.00
C ASP A 248 -19.83 -13.65 13.90
N TYR A 249 -20.01 -12.34 13.80
CA TYR A 249 -21.32 -11.69 13.65
C TYR A 249 -21.27 -10.63 12.59
N HIS A 250 -22.11 -10.79 11.56
CA HIS A 250 -22.23 -9.84 10.46
C HIS A 250 -23.01 -8.59 10.90
N TYR A 251 -22.67 -7.43 10.28
CA TYR A 251 -23.31 -6.15 10.55
C TYR A 251 -23.09 -5.17 9.41
N ASP A 252 -23.84 -4.06 9.44
CA ASP A 252 -23.70 -2.95 8.51
C ASP A 252 -23.73 -1.59 9.25
N ALA A 253 -23.72 -0.49 8.50
CA ALA A 253 -23.76 0.85 9.06
C ALA A 253 -25.08 1.20 9.77
N VAL A 254 -26.17 0.51 9.45
CA VAL A 254 -27.51 0.73 10.02
C VAL A 254 -27.72 -0.19 11.25
N ASN A 255 -27.48 -1.49 11.07
CA ASN A 255 -27.58 -2.48 12.15
C ASN A 255 -26.19 -2.90 12.64
N ARG A 256 -25.74 -2.31 13.73
CA ARG A 256 -24.41 -2.51 14.32
C ARG A 256 -24.40 -3.46 15.52
N ASP A 257 -25.44 -4.22 15.78
CA ASP A 257 -25.49 -5.18 16.88
C ASP A 257 -24.41 -6.24 16.78
N GLY A 258 -24.12 -6.69 15.55
CA GLY A 258 -23.02 -7.61 15.26
C GLY A 258 -21.65 -7.06 15.70
N LYS A 259 -21.40 -5.76 15.52
CA LYS A 259 -20.15 -5.14 15.95
C LYS A 259 -19.92 -5.25 17.47
N ARG A 260 -20.94 -5.00 18.28
CA ARG A 260 -20.87 -5.14 19.74
C ARG A 260 -20.60 -6.60 20.15
N LYS A 261 -21.21 -7.57 19.46
CA LYS A 261 -20.97 -9.00 19.69
C LYS A 261 -19.55 -9.40 19.28
N ASN A 262 -19.03 -8.92 18.16
CA ASN A 262 -17.62 -9.15 17.75
C ASN A 262 -16.64 -8.58 18.77
N LYS A 263 -16.93 -7.43 19.39
CA LYS A 263 -16.11 -6.89 20.48
C LYS A 263 -16.03 -7.88 21.66
N ALA A 264 -17.16 -8.41 22.11
CA ALA A 264 -17.18 -9.39 23.18
C ALA A 264 -16.42 -10.68 22.81
N VAL A 265 -16.53 -11.15 21.57
CA VAL A 265 -15.77 -12.31 21.07
C VAL A 265 -14.28 -12.04 21.11
N ILE A 266 -13.81 -10.91 20.61
CA ILE A 266 -12.37 -10.62 20.55
C ILE A 266 -11.78 -10.39 21.95
N GLN A 267 -12.50 -9.71 22.85
CA GLN A 267 -12.13 -9.57 24.26
C GLN A 267 -11.95 -10.95 24.91
N LYS A 268 -12.92 -11.85 24.73
CA LYS A 268 -12.87 -13.22 25.26
C LYS A 268 -11.71 -14.02 24.64
N THR A 269 -11.50 -13.92 23.34
CA THR A 269 -10.44 -14.64 22.61
C THR A 269 -9.05 -14.30 23.15
N PHE A 270 -8.84 -13.05 23.52
CA PHE A 270 -7.57 -12.57 24.07
C PHE A 270 -7.51 -12.58 25.61
N GLY A 271 -8.56 -13.07 26.30
CA GLY A 271 -8.59 -13.07 27.75
C GLY A 271 -8.64 -11.68 28.39
N LEU A 272 -9.20 -10.71 27.67
CA LEU A 272 -9.53 -9.39 28.22
C LEU A 272 -10.88 -9.45 28.95
N PRO A 273 -11.12 -8.61 29.97
CA PRO A 273 -12.44 -8.43 30.53
C PRO A 273 -13.47 -8.08 29.46
N VAL A 274 -14.55 -8.87 29.42
CA VAL A 274 -15.65 -8.63 28.47
C VAL A 274 -16.54 -7.53 29.01
N ASN A 275 -16.42 -6.34 28.43
CA ASN A 275 -17.22 -5.18 28.80
C ASN A 275 -17.40 -4.25 27.61
N GLU A 276 -18.66 -3.94 27.26
CA GLU A 276 -18.97 -3.07 26.14
C GLU A 276 -18.64 -1.59 26.39
N ASP A 277 -18.60 -1.17 27.66
CA ASP A 277 -18.32 0.21 28.05
C ASP A 277 -16.83 0.55 28.11
N ILE A 278 -15.96 -0.45 28.18
CA ILE A 278 -14.52 -0.23 28.11
C ILE A 278 -14.11 -0.12 26.63
N PRO A 279 -13.60 1.04 26.16
CA PRO A 279 -13.16 1.21 24.78
C PRO A 279 -12.03 0.24 24.41
N LEU A 280 -12.19 -0.48 23.30
CA LEU A 280 -11.15 -1.35 22.75
C LEU A 280 -10.44 -0.62 21.59
N ILE A 281 -9.20 -0.24 21.83
CA ILE A 281 -8.30 0.33 20.83
C ILE A 281 -7.52 -0.81 20.18
N SER A 282 -7.34 -0.79 18.88
CA SER A 282 -6.51 -1.76 18.19
C SER A 282 -5.47 -1.15 17.29
N MET A 283 -4.44 -1.94 17.00
CA MET A 283 -3.41 -1.70 16.00
C MET A 283 -3.18 -2.98 15.21
N VAL A 284 -3.25 -2.90 13.90
CA VAL A 284 -2.88 -3.98 12.97
C VAL A 284 -1.83 -3.42 12.02
N THR A 285 -0.54 -3.67 12.29
CA THR A 285 0.53 -2.99 11.57
C THR A 285 1.88 -3.69 11.73
N ARG A 286 2.85 -3.37 10.86
CA ARG A 286 4.25 -3.69 11.11
C ARG A 286 4.75 -2.90 12.33
N LEU A 287 5.43 -3.59 13.25
CA LEU A 287 5.98 -2.96 14.46
C LEU A 287 7.33 -2.30 14.15
N THR A 288 7.28 -1.13 13.55
CA THR A 288 8.45 -0.36 13.13
C THR A 288 8.39 1.09 13.60
N LYS A 289 9.53 1.75 13.61
CA LYS A 289 9.62 3.19 13.96
C LYS A 289 8.75 4.05 13.04
N GLN A 290 8.64 3.70 11.77
CA GLN A 290 7.77 4.38 10.80
C GLN A 290 6.32 4.43 11.29
N LYS A 291 5.83 3.38 11.92
CA LYS A 291 4.44 3.26 12.39
C LYS A 291 4.19 3.97 13.73
N GLY A 292 5.17 4.72 14.24
CA GLY A 292 5.00 5.57 15.43
C GLY A 292 4.93 4.81 16.75
N ILE A 293 5.49 3.59 16.81
CA ILE A 293 5.51 2.79 18.04
C ILE A 293 6.27 3.52 19.16
N ASP A 294 7.26 4.35 18.83
CA ASP A 294 7.96 5.21 19.80
C ASP A 294 7.03 6.14 20.58
N LEU A 295 6.01 6.70 19.88
CA LEU A 295 5.04 7.58 20.54
C LEU A 295 4.20 6.80 21.54
N ILE A 296 3.81 5.59 21.19
CA ILE A 296 3.02 4.70 22.06
C ILE A 296 3.84 4.30 23.28
N LYS A 297 5.07 3.85 23.08
CA LYS A 297 5.99 3.50 24.18
C LYS A 297 6.12 4.62 25.21
N ARG A 298 6.11 5.87 24.74
CA ARG A 298 6.29 7.03 25.63
C ARG A 298 5.10 7.28 26.55
N VAL A 299 3.86 6.95 26.15
CA VAL A 299 2.64 7.38 26.87
C VAL A 299 1.69 6.26 27.26
N LEU A 300 1.89 5.02 26.81
CA LEU A 300 0.91 3.94 27.03
C LEU A 300 0.72 3.60 28.51
N HIS A 301 1.83 3.60 29.29
CA HIS A 301 1.75 3.35 30.71
C HIS A 301 0.89 4.42 31.44
N GLU A 302 1.09 5.70 31.07
CA GLU A 302 0.31 6.82 31.62
C GLU A 302 -1.17 6.70 31.20
N LEU A 303 -1.43 6.33 29.93
CA LEU A 303 -2.81 6.14 29.43
C LEU A 303 -3.54 5.06 30.24
N PHE A 304 -2.90 3.93 30.56
CA PHE A 304 -3.52 2.88 31.38
C PHE A 304 -3.73 3.28 32.82
N GLN A 305 -2.98 4.28 33.35
CA GLN A 305 -3.20 4.82 34.69
C GLN A 305 -4.35 5.84 34.75
N GLU A 306 -4.53 6.59 33.66
CA GLU A 306 -5.46 7.72 33.61
C GLU A 306 -6.83 7.36 33.00
N GLU A 307 -6.90 6.34 32.13
CA GLU A 307 -8.09 6.01 31.35
C GLU A 307 -8.44 4.51 31.49
N ASP A 308 -9.73 4.21 31.52
CA ASP A 308 -10.20 2.83 31.44
C ASP A 308 -10.38 2.43 29.98
N MET A 309 -9.38 1.74 29.45
CA MET A 309 -9.31 1.31 28.06
C MET A 309 -8.58 -0.02 27.91
N GLN A 310 -8.81 -0.70 26.80
CA GLN A 310 -8.10 -1.89 26.37
C GLN A 310 -7.33 -1.61 25.09
N LEU A 311 -6.14 -2.21 24.93
CA LEU A 311 -5.33 -2.15 23.74
C LEU A 311 -5.05 -3.56 23.20
N LEU A 312 -5.32 -3.79 21.93
CA LEU A 312 -5.01 -5.02 21.22
C LEU A 312 -4.10 -4.74 20.03
N VAL A 313 -2.92 -5.35 20.00
CA VAL A 313 -1.92 -5.18 18.95
C VAL A 313 -1.76 -6.49 18.18
N LEU A 314 -1.82 -6.40 16.84
CA LEU A 314 -1.46 -7.48 15.93
C LEU A 314 -0.39 -6.97 14.98
N GLY A 315 0.77 -7.63 14.97
CA GLY A 315 1.85 -7.28 14.06
C GLY A 315 3.19 -7.90 14.42
N THR A 316 4.17 -7.72 13.55
CA THR A 316 5.55 -8.13 13.75
C THR A 316 6.49 -7.08 13.17
N GLY A 317 7.75 -7.06 13.61
CA GLY A 317 8.73 -6.11 13.12
C GLY A 317 10.02 -6.06 13.92
N GLU A 318 10.39 -4.88 14.41
CA GLU A 318 11.61 -4.68 15.19
C GLU A 318 11.49 -5.33 16.57
N ALA A 319 12.47 -6.14 16.96
CA ALA A 319 12.47 -6.90 18.22
C ALA A 319 12.24 -6.03 19.46
N GLU A 320 12.71 -4.78 19.43
CA GLU A 320 12.49 -3.81 20.52
C GLU A 320 11.00 -3.57 20.76
N TYR A 321 10.22 -3.39 19.68
CA TYR A 321 8.78 -3.11 19.79
C TYR A 321 7.97 -4.35 20.11
N GLU A 322 8.35 -5.50 19.55
CA GLU A 322 7.72 -6.77 19.91
C GLU A 322 7.89 -7.08 21.40
N ASN A 323 9.12 -6.93 21.92
CA ASN A 323 9.42 -7.16 23.33
C ASN A 323 8.72 -6.15 24.24
N TYR A 324 8.56 -4.89 23.80
CA TYR A 324 7.81 -3.89 24.53
C TYR A 324 6.34 -4.29 24.70
N PHE A 325 5.67 -4.76 23.66
CA PHE A 325 4.26 -5.18 23.79
C PHE A 325 4.10 -6.46 24.61
N ARG A 326 5.05 -7.42 24.53
CA ARG A 326 5.08 -8.59 25.43
C ARG A 326 5.22 -8.16 26.89
N TYR A 327 6.06 -7.17 27.16
CA TYR A 327 6.19 -6.59 28.50
C TYR A 327 4.89 -5.92 28.97
N MET A 328 4.27 -5.10 28.12
CA MET A 328 3.02 -4.42 28.44
C MET A 328 1.86 -5.39 28.72
N GLU A 329 1.81 -6.49 27.98
CA GLU A 329 0.84 -7.57 28.24
C GLU A 329 1.03 -8.20 29.63
N GLN A 330 2.27 -8.39 30.07
CA GLN A 330 2.56 -8.90 31.42
C GLN A 330 2.26 -7.87 32.51
N ALA A 331 2.57 -6.60 32.27
CA ALA A 331 2.35 -5.51 33.23
C ALA A 331 0.86 -5.14 33.38
N PHE A 332 0.07 -5.27 32.31
CA PHE A 332 -1.35 -4.92 32.28
C PHE A 332 -2.19 -6.03 31.61
N PRO A 333 -2.26 -7.23 32.22
CA PRO A 333 -2.82 -8.42 31.53
C PRO A 333 -4.32 -8.32 31.22
N GLU A 334 -5.06 -7.45 31.91
CA GLU A 334 -6.49 -7.19 31.67
C GLU A 334 -6.73 -6.01 30.71
N ARG A 335 -5.68 -5.30 30.27
CA ARG A 335 -5.79 -4.08 29.47
C ARG A 335 -5.00 -4.10 28.17
N CYS A 336 -3.92 -4.89 28.09
CA CYS A 336 -3.05 -4.97 26.91
C CYS A 336 -2.88 -6.40 26.46
N LYS A 337 -3.09 -6.65 25.16
CA LYS A 337 -2.81 -7.92 24.50
C LYS A 337 -2.08 -7.72 23.20
N ALA A 338 -1.19 -8.64 22.87
CA ALA A 338 -0.41 -8.59 21.65
C ALA A 338 -0.31 -9.96 20.97
N TYR A 339 -0.69 -10.00 19.70
CA TYR A 339 -0.37 -11.12 18.82
C TYR A 339 0.83 -10.73 17.95
N ILE A 340 1.99 -11.31 18.26
CA ILE A 340 3.21 -11.05 17.50
C ILE A 340 3.27 -12.01 16.31
N GLY A 341 2.96 -11.50 15.13
CA GLY A 341 2.90 -12.26 13.89
C GLY A 341 1.98 -11.62 12.86
N PHE A 342 1.85 -12.29 11.72
CA PHE A 342 0.88 -11.95 10.67
C PHE A 342 -0.25 -13.00 10.65
N HIS A 343 -1.51 -12.55 10.71
CA HIS A 343 -2.66 -13.44 10.67
C HIS A 343 -3.88 -12.71 10.09
N GLU A 344 -4.10 -12.85 8.78
CA GLU A 344 -5.15 -12.14 8.05
C GLU A 344 -6.57 -12.36 8.63
N PRO A 345 -7.06 -13.60 8.86
CA PRO A 345 -8.39 -13.82 9.45
C PRO A 345 -8.56 -13.17 10.83
N LEU A 346 -7.50 -13.14 11.64
CA LEU A 346 -7.53 -12.51 12.96
C LEU A 346 -7.60 -10.98 12.83
N SER A 347 -6.93 -10.40 11.85
CA SER A 347 -7.00 -8.95 11.61
C SER A 347 -8.43 -8.48 11.34
N ARG A 348 -9.22 -9.28 10.58
CA ARG A 348 -10.64 -9.00 10.30
C ARG A 348 -11.47 -8.97 11.58
N LYS A 349 -11.28 -9.97 12.45
CA LYS A 349 -11.94 -10.02 13.75
C LYS A 349 -11.57 -8.83 14.65
N ILE A 350 -10.30 -8.40 14.61
CA ILE A 350 -9.83 -7.24 15.34
C ILE A 350 -10.50 -5.96 14.84
N TYR A 351 -10.53 -5.71 13.52
CA TYR A 351 -11.25 -4.56 12.95
C TYR A 351 -12.74 -4.58 13.34
N ALA A 352 -13.39 -5.74 13.23
CA ALA A 352 -14.80 -5.89 13.53
C ALA A 352 -15.13 -5.65 15.01
N GLY A 353 -14.24 -6.05 15.93
CA GLY A 353 -14.45 -5.92 17.38
C GLY A 353 -13.93 -4.63 18.01
N SER A 354 -13.11 -3.85 17.29
CA SER A 354 -12.50 -2.64 17.85
C SER A 354 -13.41 -1.43 17.79
N ASP A 355 -13.35 -0.58 18.81
CA ASP A 355 -14.02 0.73 18.81
C ASP A 355 -13.16 1.78 18.12
N LEU A 356 -11.85 1.76 18.41
CA LEU A 356 -10.86 2.70 17.89
C LEU A 356 -9.74 1.95 17.18
N PHE A 357 -9.18 2.58 16.16
CA PHE A 357 -8.03 2.06 15.41
C PHE A 357 -6.90 3.09 15.39
N LEU A 358 -5.74 2.76 15.97
CA LEU A 358 -4.64 3.69 16.18
C LEU A 358 -3.56 3.56 15.09
N MET A 359 -3.29 4.66 14.36
CA MET A 359 -2.22 4.78 13.37
C MET A 359 -1.40 6.06 13.54
N PRO A 360 -0.44 6.11 14.48
CA PRO A 360 0.36 7.31 14.74
C PRO A 360 1.60 7.39 13.83
N SER A 361 1.46 7.01 12.56
CA SER A 361 2.58 6.87 11.62
C SER A 361 3.38 8.15 11.46
N LYS A 362 4.71 8.05 11.40
CA LYS A 362 5.61 9.15 11.09
C LYS A 362 5.37 9.65 9.66
N PHE A 363 5.15 8.74 8.73
CA PHE A 363 4.66 8.99 7.39
C PHE A 363 3.85 7.78 6.91
N GLU A 364 2.84 8.04 6.08
CA GLU A 364 1.96 7.01 5.54
C GLU A 364 1.50 7.45 4.15
N PRO A 365 2.13 6.97 3.06
CA PRO A 365 1.82 7.45 1.71
C PRO A 365 0.35 7.34 1.34
N CYS A 366 -0.28 6.21 1.67
CA CYS A 366 -1.71 6.01 1.50
C CYS A 366 -2.37 5.46 2.76
N GLY A 367 -1.84 4.33 3.28
CA GLY A 367 -2.45 3.55 4.34
C GLY A 367 -3.68 2.76 3.86
N LEU A 368 -3.75 1.50 4.23
CA LEU A 368 -4.95 0.67 4.02
C LEU A 368 -5.67 0.42 5.34
N GLY A 369 -4.91 0.37 6.44
CA GLY A 369 -5.46 0.04 7.76
C GLY A 369 -6.58 0.96 8.22
N GLN A 370 -6.45 2.28 8.00
CA GLN A 370 -7.51 3.25 8.34
C GLN A 370 -8.73 3.10 7.43
N LEU A 371 -8.55 2.76 6.14
CA LEU A 371 -9.67 2.54 5.22
C LEU A 371 -10.48 1.31 5.64
N ILE A 372 -9.79 0.22 5.97
CA ILE A 372 -10.42 -1.00 6.50
C ILE A 372 -11.10 -0.68 7.84
N ALA A 373 -10.43 0.04 8.74
CA ALA A 373 -11.00 0.44 10.02
C ALA A 373 -12.29 1.25 9.85
N LEU A 374 -12.30 2.25 8.94
CA LEU A 374 -13.50 3.00 8.59
C LEU A 374 -14.62 2.06 8.14
N ARG A 375 -14.35 1.15 7.21
CA ARG A 375 -15.35 0.21 6.67
C ARG A 375 -15.93 -0.70 7.75
N TYR A 376 -15.13 -1.13 8.73
CA TYR A 376 -15.55 -1.95 9.87
C TYR A 376 -16.08 -1.12 11.07
N GLY A 377 -16.15 0.21 10.96
CA GLY A 377 -16.60 1.09 12.03
C GLY A 377 -15.69 1.11 13.26
N ALA A 378 -14.40 0.77 13.10
CA ALA A 378 -13.37 1.05 14.08
C ALA A 378 -12.85 2.47 13.81
N VAL A 379 -13.22 3.43 14.64
CA VAL A 379 -12.97 4.85 14.39
C VAL A 379 -11.48 5.15 14.43
N PRO A 380 -10.88 5.69 13.34
CA PRO A 380 -9.44 5.92 13.29
C PRO A 380 -8.99 7.06 14.23
N VAL A 381 -7.86 6.85 14.90
CA VAL A 381 -7.06 7.87 15.57
C VAL A 381 -5.72 7.92 14.87
N VAL A 382 -5.46 8.99 14.09
CA VAL A 382 -4.33 9.03 13.17
C VAL A 382 -3.53 10.31 13.28
N ARG A 383 -2.27 10.27 12.84
CA ARG A 383 -1.51 11.48 12.58
C ARG A 383 -1.88 12.04 11.21
N GLU A 384 -1.97 13.37 11.09
CA GLU A 384 -2.21 14.10 9.84
C GLU A 384 -0.97 14.02 8.94
N THR A 385 -0.89 12.96 8.11
CA THR A 385 0.19 12.77 7.14
C THR A 385 -0.28 11.88 6.00
N GLY A 386 0.04 12.26 4.75
CA GLY A 386 -0.26 11.52 3.54
C GLY A 386 -1.70 11.05 3.46
N GLY A 387 -1.91 9.82 3.08
CA GLY A 387 -3.25 9.26 2.95
C GLY A 387 -4.08 9.24 4.24
N LEU A 388 -3.46 9.33 5.42
CA LEU A 388 -4.20 9.47 6.69
C LEU A 388 -4.89 10.83 6.78
N HIS A 389 -4.19 11.90 6.39
CA HIS A 389 -4.77 13.25 6.33
C HIS A 389 -5.90 13.33 5.29
N ASP A 390 -5.74 12.66 4.15
CA ASP A 390 -6.70 12.75 3.05
C ASP A 390 -7.97 11.92 3.28
N THR A 391 -7.91 10.90 4.13
CA THR A 391 -9.02 9.93 4.34
C THR A 391 -9.70 10.05 5.69
N VAL A 392 -9.04 10.64 6.70
CA VAL A 392 -9.59 10.79 8.05
C VAL A 392 -9.81 12.26 8.37
N THR A 393 -11.06 12.66 8.43
CA THR A 393 -11.47 14.01 8.83
C THR A 393 -11.68 14.06 10.34
N ALA A 394 -11.01 14.99 11.01
CA ALA A 394 -11.15 15.17 12.46
C ALA A 394 -12.60 15.46 12.86
N TYR A 395 -13.11 14.73 13.83
CA TYR A 395 -14.44 14.96 14.38
C TYR A 395 -14.52 16.36 15.03
N GLN A 396 -15.57 17.09 14.70
CA GLN A 396 -15.86 18.43 15.21
C GLN A 396 -17.13 18.40 16.06
N GLU A 397 -17.00 18.63 17.35
CA GLU A 397 -18.13 18.60 18.30
C GLU A 397 -19.18 19.70 18.04
N THR A 398 -18.78 20.78 17.36
CA THR A 398 -19.65 21.94 17.07
C THR A 398 -20.69 21.67 16.00
N ASN A 399 -20.38 20.83 15.01
CA ASN A 399 -21.27 20.53 13.88
C ASN A 399 -21.49 19.03 13.65
N GLY A 400 -20.82 18.19 14.45
CA GLY A 400 -20.89 16.74 14.35
C GLY A 400 -20.19 16.16 13.12
N GLU A 401 -19.43 16.94 12.34
CA GLU A 401 -18.70 16.47 11.16
C GLU A 401 -17.43 15.72 11.53
N GLY A 402 -17.00 14.81 10.63
CA GLY A 402 -15.80 13.99 10.78
C GLY A 402 -16.07 12.50 10.93
N ASN A 403 -15.07 11.69 10.59
CA ASN A 403 -15.11 10.23 10.60
C ASN A 403 -14.02 9.58 11.47
N GLY A 404 -13.25 10.41 12.20
CA GLY A 404 -12.16 9.96 13.06
C GLY A 404 -11.56 11.07 13.91
N PHE A 405 -10.39 10.84 14.46
CA PHE A 405 -9.65 11.79 15.29
C PHE A 405 -8.23 11.95 14.76
N THR A 406 -7.73 13.18 14.72
CA THR A 406 -6.42 13.47 14.13
C THR A 406 -5.55 14.31 15.05
N PHE A 407 -4.23 14.19 14.91
CA PHE A 407 -3.22 15.05 15.53
C PHE A 407 -2.14 15.42 14.52
N ALA A 408 -1.68 16.67 14.54
CA ALA A 408 -0.78 17.20 13.52
C ALA A 408 0.69 16.82 13.73
N HIS A 409 1.20 16.97 14.97
CA HIS A 409 2.62 16.81 15.24
C HIS A 409 2.99 15.37 15.57
N PHE A 410 4.15 14.89 15.08
CA PHE A 410 4.70 13.59 15.48
C PHE A 410 5.20 13.68 16.92
N ASN A 411 4.25 13.71 17.85
CA ASN A 411 4.45 13.93 19.28
C ASN A 411 3.57 13.01 20.12
N ALA A 412 4.15 12.37 21.13
CA ALA A 412 3.46 11.40 21.98
C ALA A 412 2.34 12.03 22.83
N HIS A 413 2.50 13.27 23.26
CA HIS A 413 1.48 13.96 24.08
C HIS A 413 0.31 14.46 23.23
N ASP A 414 0.56 14.92 21.98
CA ASP A 414 -0.51 15.25 21.03
C ASP A 414 -1.36 13.99 20.73
N MET A 415 -0.70 12.86 20.49
CA MET A 415 -1.37 11.57 20.32
C MET A 415 -2.17 11.19 21.57
N LYS A 416 -1.56 11.27 22.77
CA LYS A 416 -2.22 10.99 24.07
C LYS A 416 -3.47 11.83 24.25
N TYR A 417 -3.36 13.16 24.01
CA TYR A 417 -4.50 14.08 24.11
C TYR A 417 -5.63 13.68 23.15
N THR A 418 -5.29 13.33 21.90
CA THR A 418 -6.27 12.93 20.89
C THR A 418 -6.96 11.60 21.27
N ILE A 419 -6.21 10.64 21.80
CA ILE A 419 -6.80 9.39 22.33
C ILE A 419 -7.77 9.71 23.47
N LYS A 420 -7.37 10.51 24.47
CA LYS A 420 -8.24 10.89 25.61
C LYS A 420 -9.52 11.60 25.14
N ARG A 421 -9.40 12.49 24.14
CA ARG A 421 -10.55 13.13 23.52
C ARG A 421 -11.48 12.10 22.87
N ALA A 422 -10.95 11.16 22.09
CA ALA A 422 -11.74 10.09 21.49
C ALA A 422 -12.44 9.22 22.53
N LEU A 423 -11.76 8.87 23.64
CA LEU A 423 -12.34 8.12 24.75
C LEU A 423 -13.48 8.89 25.43
N SER A 424 -13.33 10.20 25.60
CA SER A 424 -14.40 11.04 26.18
C SER A 424 -15.66 11.08 25.31
N ILE A 425 -15.49 11.10 23.98
CA ILE A 425 -16.60 11.06 23.03
C ILE A 425 -17.23 9.65 22.94
N TYR A 426 -16.43 8.59 23.11
CA TYR A 426 -16.93 7.21 23.12
C TYR A 426 -18.06 7.00 24.13
N HIS A 427 -17.98 7.63 25.29
CA HIS A 427 -19.02 7.54 26.33
C HIS A 427 -20.29 8.35 26.01
N ARG A 428 -20.25 9.23 25.00
CA ARG A 428 -21.41 9.96 24.49
C ARG A 428 -22.04 9.15 23.37
N LYS A 429 -22.85 8.16 23.73
CA LYS A 429 -23.30 7.08 22.83
C LYS A 429 -23.96 7.54 21.53
N GLU A 430 -24.72 8.63 21.55
CA GLU A 430 -25.37 9.18 20.34
C GLU A 430 -24.35 9.79 19.37
N GLU A 431 -23.44 10.64 19.89
CA GLU A 431 -22.36 11.24 19.11
C GLU A 431 -21.43 10.16 18.55
N TRP A 432 -21.02 9.21 19.39
CA TRP A 432 -20.21 8.07 18.97
C TRP A 432 -20.87 7.27 17.86
N GLY A 433 -22.17 6.98 18.03
CA GLY A 433 -22.96 6.27 17.02
C GLY A 433 -23.00 6.98 15.66
N SER A 434 -23.05 8.32 15.66
CA SER A 434 -22.99 9.14 14.45
C SER A 434 -21.60 9.07 13.77
N ILE A 435 -20.50 9.13 14.55
CA ILE A 435 -19.13 9.02 14.02
C ILE A 435 -18.93 7.65 13.37
N VAL A 436 -19.33 6.57 14.04
CA VAL A 436 -19.21 5.20 13.50
C VAL A 436 -20.01 5.05 12.21
N GLN A 437 -21.21 5.62 12.14
CA GLN A 437 -22.01 5.59 10.92
C GLN A 437 -21.34 6.33 9.77
N LYS A 438 -20.79 7.53 10.03
CA LYS A 438 -20.05 8.30 9.02
C LYS A 438 -18.79 7.57 8.57
N ALA A 439 -18.08 6.93 9.50
CA ALA A 439 -16.92 6.09 9.19
C ALA A 439 -17.31 4.96 8.22
N MET A 440 -18.33 4.18 8.55
CA MET A 440 -18.77 3.02 7.75
C MET A 440 -19.40 3.39 6.40
N THR A 441 -19.94 4.59 6.25
CA THR A 441 -20.55 5.07 5.00
C THR A 441 -19.60 5.89 4.14
N HIS A 442 -18.38 6.15 4.63
CA HIS A 442 -17.34 6.81 3.83
C HIS A 442 -16.94 5.93 2.66
N ASP A 443 -17.00 6.47 1.44
CA ASP A 443 -16.60 5.72 0.24
C ASP A 443 -15.06 5.58 0.20
N VAL A 444 -14.61 4.37 0.43
CA VAL A 444 -13.20 3.96 0.40
C VAL A 444 -12.93 2.93 -0.70
N SER A 445 -13.85 2.78 -1.66
CA SER A 445 -13.76 1.80 -2.73
C SER A 445 -12.70 2.15 -3.79
N TRP A 446 -12.25 1.16 -4.51
CA TRP A 446 -11.39 1.35 -5.67
C TRP A 446 -12.06 2.05 -6.85
N ALA A 447 -13.40 2.08 -6.91
CA ALA A 447 -14.15 2.66 -8.02
C ALA A 447 -13.79 4.14 -8.27
N LEU A 448 -13.60 4.93 -7.20
CA LEU A 448 -13.19 6.32 -7.30
C LEU A 448 -11.76 6.45 -7.86
N SER A 449 -10.85 5.68 -7.32
CA SER A 449 -9.44 5.67 -7.75
C SER A 449 -9.30 5.18 -9.20
N ALA A 450 -10.02 4.14 -9.58
CA ALA A 450 -10.02 3.61 -10.94
C ALA A 450 -10.45 4.65 -11.99
N ARG A 451 -11.45 5.48 -11.68
CA ARG A 451 -11.86 6.59 -12.56
C ARG A 451 -10.75 7.64 -12.70
N GLN A 452 -10.01 7.93 -11.65
CA GLN A 452 -8.87 8.86 -11.71
C GLN A 452 -7.73 8.29 -12.54
N TYR A 453 -7.42 7.00 -12.40
CA TYR A 453 -6.45 6.31 -13.25
C TYR A 453 -6.90 6.26 -14.72
N GLN A 454 -8.17 5.99 -15.00
CA GLN A 454 -8.72 6.05 -16.36
C GLN A 454 -8.52 7.42 -17.02
N GLN A 455 -8.76 8.49 -16.25
CA GLN A 455 -8.53 9.87 -16.73
C GLN A 455 -7.03 10.13 -16.97
N LEU A 456 -6.16 9.67 -16.07
CA LEU A 456 -4.71 9.78 -16.22
C LEU A 456 -4.23 9.07 -17.49
N TYR A 457 -4.60 7.81 -17.70
CA TYR A 457 -4.22 7.06 -18.90
C TYR A 457 -4.73 7.71 -20.20
N SER A 458 -5.99 8.16 -20.20
CA SER A 458 -6.59 8.83 -21.38
C SER A 458 -5.83 10.10 -21.75
N ARG A 459 -5.39 10.87 -20.76
CA ARG A 459 -4.59 12.07 -20.93
C ARG A 459 -3.20 11.75 -21.50
N GLU A 460 -2.52 10.74 -20.95
CA GLU A 460 -1.20 10.31 -21.41
C GLU A 460 -1.23 9.83 -22.86
N ILE A 461 -2.25 9.08 -23.26
CA ILE A 461 -2.43 8.60 -24.64
C ILE A 461 -2.63 9.77 -25.60
N LYS A 462 -3.42 10.77 -25.20
CA LYS A 462 -3.68 11.96 -26.03
C LYS A 462 -2.53 12.97 -26.06
N GLY A 463 -1.56 12.85 -25.16
CA GLY A 463 -0.47 13.82 -25.00
C GLY A 463 -0.97 15.18 -24.46
N GLU A 464 -2.03 15.20 -23.67
CA GLU A 464 -2.60 16.40 -23.07
C GLU A 464 -1.79 16.84 -21.84
N ALA A 465 -1.60 18.16 -21.66
CA ALA A 465 -0.91 18.70 -20.50
C ALA A 465 -1.68 18.42 -19.19
N PRO A 466 -0.98 18.27 -18.03
CA PRO A 466 -1.61 18.04 -16.74
C PRO A 466 -2.69 19.09 -16.41
N CYS A 467 -3.84 18.63 -15.92
CA CYS A 467 -4.95 19.52 -15.57
C CYS A 467 -4.60 20.37 -14.33
N SER A 468 -4.77 21.70 -14.42
CA SER A 468 -4.45 22.69 -13.37
C SER A 468 -5.26 22.54 -12.05
N ARG A 469 -6.11 21.53 -11.91
CA ARG A 469 -6.89 21.27 -10.68
C ARG A 469 -6.05 20.81 -9.48
N VAL A 470 -4.84 20.30 -9.70
CA VAL A 470 -3.89 19.97 -8.62
C VAL A 470 -3.42 21.26 -7.89
N LYS A 471 -3.46 22.43 -8.56
CA LYS A 471 -3.10 23.73 -7.93
C LYS A 471 -4.04 24.17 -6.80
N LYS A 472 -5.28 23.69 -6.72
CA LYS A 472 -6.23 24.10 -5.67
C LYS A 472 -6.08 23.33 -4.35
N ALA A 473 -5.61 22.09 -4.38
CA ALA A 473 -5.33 21.34 -3.17
C ALA A 473 -4.05 21.81 -2.47
N LEU A 474 -3.06 22.28 -3.26
CA LEU A 474 -1.79 22.79 -2.72
C LEU A 474 -1.88 24.19 -2.10
N ASN A 475 -2.84 25.04 -2.52
CA ASN A 475 -2.97 26.40 -1.99
C ASN A 475 -3.79 26.48 -0.68
N ASN A 476 -4.38 25.40 -0.21
CA ASN A 476 -5.11 25.34 1.06
C ASN A 476 -4.31 24.65 2.18
N ALA A 477 -3.06 24.29 1.93
CA ALA A 477 -2.19 23.61 2.89
C ALA A 477 -1.03 24.49 3.42
N PHE A 478 -1.11 25.84 3.21
CA PHE A 478 -0.20 26.82 3.80
C PHE A 478 -0.94 27.74 4.76
#